data_d977bc2960b2b9b43f197861239cb566
#
_entry.id   d977bc2960b2b9b43f197861239cb566
#
_cell.length_a   1.000
_cell.length_b   1.000
_cell.length_c   1.000
_cell.angle_alpha   90.00
_cell.angle_beta   90.00
_cell.angle_gamma   90.00
#
_symmetry.space_group_name_H-M   'P 1'
#
loop_
_entity.id
_entity.type
_entity.pdbx_description
1 polymer ?
#
loop_
_entity_poly.entity_id
_entity_poly.type
_entity_poly.pdbx_seq_one_letter_code
_entity_poly.pdbx_strand_id
1 'polypeptide(L)'
;LSQHTSSDPSRPAFNREAARSTRQALGMRAEDVASTMLSAYGVQVTPLTVLSWESGDQSPGERELTALAGVLWCSVGDLMGALSTVHQHRLARGVSTFDMALRLGLSPAEYEEMERGGHWRLTERQAELLAEALALPLRAYLDVTGLGAELSDLLSRAVTNRWQPYVQPVCKLLDLPRARVSGILHHLHSEYQDMVGTVDWGGGTISMEPGEEGRAFQARLVDLFCARLDD
;
A
#
# COMPACT_ATOMS: atom_id res chain seq x y z
N LEU A 1 6.49 24.73 12.92
CA LEU A 1 5.15 24.63 12.33
C LEU A 1 5.25 23.65 11.15
N SER A 2 5.17 22.35 11.48
CA SER A 2 5.13 21.29 10.46
C SER A 2 3.69 21.26 9.93
N GLN A 3 3.50 21.72 8.71
CA GLN A 3 2.26 21.52 7.99
C GLN A 3 2.21 20.05 7.57
N HIS A 4 1.42 19.24 8.26
CA HIS A 4 0.93 17.98 7.73
C HIS A 4 0.05 18.33 6.53
N THR A 5 0.59 18.22 5.33
CA THR A 5 -0.22 18.18 4.11
C THR A 5 -1.05 16.90 4.20
N SER A 6 -2.32 17.04 4.52
CA SER A 6 -3.30 15.96 4.41
C SER A 6 -3.30 15.49 2.95
N SER A 7 -2.66 14.37 2.70
CA SER A 7 -2.70 13.71 1.40
C SER A 7 -4.15 13.31 1.15
N ASP A 8 -4.78 13.92 0.18
CA ASP A 8 -6.09 13.52 -0.32
C ASP A 8 -5.93 12.08 -0.85
N PRO A 9 -6.59 11.08 -0.24
CA PRO A 9 -6.44 9.67 -0.62
C PRO A 9 -6.89 9.38 -2.06
N SER A 10 -7.62 10.30 -2.68
CA SER A 10 -8.06 10.20 -4.07
C SER A 10 -7.00 10.63 -5.09
N ARG A 11 -5.90 11.26 -4.65
CA ARG A 11 -4.82 11.68 -5.55
C ARG A 11 -3.74 10.61 -5.67
N PRO A 12 -3.19 10.37 -6.88
CA PRO A 12 -2.07 9.47 -7.07
C PRO A 12 -0.87 9.85 -6.19
N ALA A 13 -0.16 8.84 -5.69
CA ALA A 13 1.13 9.04 -5.00
C ALA A 13 2.18 9.45 -6.04
N PHE A 14 2.33 10.74 -6.30
CA PHE A 14 3.19 11.27 -7.34
C PHE A 14 4.64 11.44 -6.87
N ASN A 15 5.59 10.89 -7.65
CA ASN A 15 7.03 11.06 -7.44
C ASN A 15 7.56 12.22 -8.29
N ARG A 16 7.53 13.41 -7.71
CA ARG A 16 7.97 14.67 -8.36
C ARG A 16 9.41 14.65 -8.85
N GLU A 17 10.29 13.98 -8.11
CA GLU A 17 11.72 13.91 -8.43
C GLU A 17 11.96 12.99 -9.63
N ALA A 18 11.29 11.84 -9.69
CA ALA A 18 11.32 10.96 -10.85
C ALA A 18 10.82 11.68 -12.12
N ALA A 19 9.69 12.39 -12.04
CA ALA A 19 9.16 13.15 -13.15
C ALA A 19 10.15 14.22 -13.66
N ARG A 20 10.71 15.02 -12.73
CA ARG A 20 11.69 16.05 -13.06
C ARG A 20 12.96 15.46 -13.69
N SER A 21 13.51 14.39 -13.11
CA SER A 21 14.74 13.77 -13.60
C SER A 21 14.54 13.15 -14.99
N THR A 22 13.40 12.47 -15.22
CA THR A 22 13.07 11.88 -16.52
C THR A 22 12.89 12.97 -17.59
N ARG A 23 12.15 14.05 -17.29
CA ARG A 23 12.01 15.17 -18.21
C ARG A 23 13.37 15.78 -18.58
N GLN A 24 14.24 16.00 -17.59
CA GLN A 24 15.57 16.56 -17.81
C GLN A 24 16.47 15.63 -18.63
N ALA A 25 16.42 14.33 -18.37
CA ALA A 25 17.16 13.32 -19.12
C ALA A 25 16.75 13.29 -20.60
N LEU A 26 15.47 13.56 -20.91
CA LEU A 26 14.94 13.68 -22.27
C LEU A 26 15.26 15.06 -22.90
N GLY A 27 15.90 16.00 -22.17
CA GLY A 27 16.19 17.34 -22.64
C GLY A 27 14.94 18.21 -22.87
N MET A 28 13.79 17.82 -22.32
CA MET A 28 12.52 18.54 -22.50
C MET A 28 12.39 19.70 -21.52
N ARG A 29 11.85 20.83 -22.00
CA ARG A 29 11.40 21.91 -21.15
C ARG A 29 9.96 21.68 -20.70
N ALA A 30 9.49 22.39 -19.69
CA ALA A 30 8.10 22.30 -19.21
C ALA A 30 7.09 22.70 -20.32
N GLU A 31 7.47 23.61 -21.19
CA GLU A 31 6.67 24.02 -22.36
C GLU A 31 6.50 22.87 -23.36
N ASP A 32 7.55 22.09 -23.57
CA ASP A 32 7.53 20.95 -24.50
C ASP A 32 6.60 19.85 -23.97
N VAL A 33 6.66 19.58 -22.64
CA VAL A 33 5.75 18.64 -21.97
C VAL A 33 4.30 19.11 -22.08
N ALA A 34 3.99 20.35 -21.71
CA ALA A 34 2.63 20.89 -21.76
C ALA A 34 2.04 20.86 -23.18
N SER A 35 2.84 21.23 -24.18
CA SER A 35 2.45 21.19 -25.60
C SER A 35 2.17 19.77 -26.08
N THR A 36 3.02 18.81 -25.69
CA THR A 36 2.84 17.40 -26.09
C THR A 36 1.65 16.74 -25.39
N MET A 37 1.42 17.06 -24.11
CA MET A 37 0.23 16.60 -23.37
C MET A 37 -1.05 17.07 -24.06
N LEU A 38 -1.10 18.30 -24.55
CA LEU A 38 -2.24 18.81 -25.29
C LEU A 38 -2.40 18.12 -26.66
N SER A 39 -1.31 18.07 -27.45
CA SER A 39 -1.38 17.61 -28.85
C SER A 39 -1.57 16.10 -28.97
N ALA A 40 -0.94 15.29 -28.11
CA ALA A 40 -0.97 13.84 -28.19
C ALA A 40 -2.08 13.20 -27.32
N TYR A 41 -2.43 13.82 -26.18
CA TYR A 41 -3.34 13.25 -25.20
C TYR A 41 -4.61 14.09 -24.97
N GLY A 42 -4.72 15.28 -25.54
CA GLY A 42 -5.85 16.19 -25.33
C GLY A 42 -5.96 16.67 -23.87
N VAL A 43 -4.84 16.68 -23.15
CA VAL A 43 -4.77 17.12 -21.75
C VAL A 43 -4.17 18.52 -21.70
N GLN A 44 -5.01 19.49 -21.36
CA GLN A 44 -4.60 20.91 -21.34
C GLN A 44 -4.00 21.25 -19.97
N VAL A 45 -2.72 21.53 -19.95
CA VAL A 45 -1.97 22.02 -18.79
C VAL A 45 -1.06 23.18 -19.20
N THR A 46 -0.65 23.99 -18.24
CA THR A 46 0.33 25.07 -18.50
C THR A 46 1.75 24.59 -18.13
N PRO A 47 2.81 25.22 -18.68
CA PRO A 47 4.17 24.96 -18.23
C PRO A 47 4.36 25.18 -16.71
N LEU A 48 3.68 26.18 -16.15
CA LEU A 48 3.69 26.44 -14.70
C LEU A 48 3.05 25.29 -13.91
N THR A 49 2.01 24.66 -14.45
CA THR A 49 1.39 23.48 -13.83
C THR A 49 2.39 22.31 -13.76
N VAL A 50 3.13 22.06 -14.84
CA VAL A 50 4.18 21.02 -14.86
C VAL A 50 5.26 21.33 -13.82
N LEU A 51 5.72 22.57 -13.73
CA LEU A 51 6.69 22.99 -12.72
C LEU A 51 6.15 22.89 -11.30
N SER A 52 4.84 23.18 -11.07
CA SER A 52 4.22 23.04 -9.75
C SER A 52 4.09 21.58 -9.30
N TRP A 53 3.96 20.65 -10.22
CA TRP A 53 4.04 19.21 -9.90
C TRP A 53 5.46 18.84 -9.48
N GLU A 54 6.48 19.30 -10.20
CA GLU A 54 7.88 19.00 -9.89
C GLU A 54 8.40 19.70 -8.61
N SER A 55 7.83 20.85 -8.22
CA SER A 55 8.10 21.47 -6.91
C SER A 55 7.36 20.81 -5.75
N GLY A 56 6.25 20.13 -6.04
CA GLY A 56 5.39 19.51 -5.06
C GLY A 56 4.30 20.43 -4.51
N ASP A 57 4.10 21.62 -5.13
CA ASP A 57 3.02 22.52 -4.77
C ASP A 57 1.64 21.97 -5.18
N GLN A 58 1.64 21.15 -6.23
CA GLN A 58 0.47 20.44 -6.74
C GLN A 58 0.84 19.01 -7.12
N SER A 59 -0.16 18.15 -7.26
CA SER A 59 -0.02 16.79 -7.80
C SER A 59 -0.93 16.63 -9.00
N PRO A 60 -0.48 15.89 -10.05
CA PRO A 60 -1.33 15.58 -11.20
C PRO A 60 -2.49 14.69 -10.81
N GLY A 61 -3.64 14.85 -11.47
CA GLY A 61 -4.73 13.89 -11.42
C GLY A 61 -4.42 12.64 -12.24
N GLU A 62 -5.30 11.63 -12.20
CA GLU A 62 -5.11 10.35 -12.90
C GLU A 62 -4.88 10.52 -14.41
N ARG A 63 -5.74 11.32 -15.06
CA ARG A 63 -5.63 11.60 -16.50
C ARG A 63 -4.34 12.37 -16.86
N GLU A 64 -3.98 13.32 -16.01
CA GLU A 64 -2.77 14.11 -16.20
C GLU A 64 -1.51 13.26 -15.98
N LEU A 65 -1.51 12.39 -14.96
CA LEU A 65 -0.41 11.47 -14.67
C LEU A 65 -0.19 10.47 -15.81
N THR A 66 -1.27 9.91 -16.36
CA THR A 66 -1.21 9.01 -17.51
C THR A 66 -0.64 9.70 -18.76
N ALA A 67 -1.10 10.92 -19.03
CA ALA A 67 -0.58 11.69 -20.16
C ALA A 67 0.89 12.08 -19.95
N LEU A 68 1.27 12.49 -18.74
CA LEU A 68 2.65 12.84 -18.39
C LEU A 68 3.58 11.63 -18.57
N ALA A 69 3.20 10.45 -18.11
CA ALA A 69 3.96 9.21 -18.30
C ALA A 69 4.19 8.93 -19.78
N GLY A 70 3.14 9.05 -20.61
CA GLY A 70 3.25 8.86 -22.06
C GLY A 70 4.17 9.88 -22.73
N VAL A 71 4.13 11.15 -22.33
CA VAL A 71 5.03 12.21 -22.83
C VAL A 71 6.48 11.95 -22.44
N LEU A 72 6.70 11.44 -21.23
CA LEU A 72 8.01 11.13 -20.67
C LEU A 72 8.54 9.73 -21.09
N TRP A 73 7.80 8.99 -21.93
CA TRP A 73 8.17 7.64 -22.41
C TRP A 73 8.46 6.66 -21.27
N CYS A 74 7.72 6.75 -20.18
CA CYS A 74 7.83 5.86 -19.01
C CYS A 74 6.48 5.29 -18.62
N SER A 75 6.47 4.32 -17.70
CA SER A 75 5.21 3.83 -17.13
C SER A 75 4.65 4.81 -16.09
N VAL A 76 3.34 4.72 -15.82
CA VAL A 76 2.73 5.49 -14.73
C VAL A 76 3.39 5.14 -13.40
N GLY A 77 3.73 3.86 -13.20
CA GLY A 77 4.42 3.38 -11.98
C GLY A 77 5.77 4.05 -11.74
N ASP A 78 6.53 4.38 -12.80
CA ASP A 78 7.82 5.07 -12.68
C ASP A 78 7.68 6.50 -12.14
N LEU A 79 6.49 7.10 -12.31
CA LEU A 79 6.15 8.43 -11.81
C LEU A 79 5.39 8.39 -10.48
N MET A 80 5.20 7.21 -9.88
CA MET A 80 4.52 7.05 -8.59
C MET A 80 5.54 6.78 -7.48
N GLY A 81 5.18 7.23 -6.28
CA GLY A 81 5.90 6.92 -5.05
C GLY A 81 5.43 5.60 -4.43
N ALA A 82 5.56 5.47 -3.11
CA ALA A 82 5.06 4.30 -2.40
C ALA A 82 3.55 4.15 -2.58
N LEU A 83 3.13 2.98 -3.04
CA LEU A 83 1.73 2.65 -3.29
C LEU A 83 1.10 2.11 -2.01
N SER A 84 -0.06 2.64 -1.63
CA SER A 84 -0.75 2.26 -0.39
C SER A 84 -2.19 1.79 -0.59
N THR A 85 -2.78 2.08 -1.77
CA THR A 85 -4.17 1.71 -2.05
C THR A 85 -4.27 0.88 -3.33
N VAL A 86 -5.33 0.07 -3.45
CA VAL A 86 -5.62 -0.70 -4.67
C VAL A 86 -5.72 0.20 -5.90
N HIS A 87 -6.34 1.38 -5.75
CA HIS A 87 -6.40 2.40 -6.78
C HIS A 87 -5.01 2.79 -7.31
N GLN A 88 -4.07 3.06 -6.41
CA GLN A 88 -2.70 3.41 -6.78
C GLN A 88 -1.97 2.25 -7.47
N HIS A 89 -2.15 1.01 -6.99
CA HIS A 89 -1.61 -0.18 -7.64
C HIS A 89 -2.18 -0.37 -9.04
N ARG A 90 -3.49 -0.15 -9.24
CA ARG A 90 -4.12 -0.23 -10.56
C ARG A 90 -3.57 0.82 -11.52
N LEU A 91 -3.45 2.07 -11.07
CA LEU A 91 -2.88 3.17 -11.86
C LEU A 91 -1.43 2.88 -12.26
N ALA A 92 -0.61 2.45 -11.30
CA ALA A 92 0.79 2.13 -11.56
C ALA A 92 0.96 1.04 -12.63
N ARG A 93 -0.03 0.12 -12.72
CA ARG A 93 -0.08 -0.93 -13.74
C ARG A 93 -0.70 -0.48 -15.07
N GLY A 94 -1.20 0.74 -15.15
CA GLY A 94 -1.88 1.26 -16.35
C GLY A 94 -3.18 0.52 -16.69
N VAL A 95 -3.82 -0.13 -15.71
CA VAL A 95 -5.07 -0.87 -15.91
C VAL A 95 -6.24 0.08 -15.70
N SER A 96 -7.18 0.10 -16.66
CA SER A 96 -8.41 0.90 -16.50
C SER A 96 -9.38 0.26 -15.49
N THR A 97 -10.26 1.07 -14.87
CA THR A 97 -11.35 0.57 -14.03
C THR A 97 -12.24 -0.41 -14.78
N PHE A 98 -12.49 -0.12 -16.06
CA PHE A 98 -13.31 -0.97 -16.95
C PHE A 98 -12.66 -2.36 -17.15
N ASP A 99 -11.38 -2.41 -17.50
CA ASP A 99 -10.67 -3.67 -17.72
C ASP A 99 -10.56 -4.50 -16.44
N MET A 100 -10.36 -3.83 -15.30
CA MET A 100 -10.33 -4.53 -14.03
C MET A 100 -11.69 -5.08 -13.64
N ALA A 101 -12.76 -4.30 -13.77
CA ALA A 101 -14.13 -4.75 -13.53
C ALA A 101 -14.47 -5.98 -14.41
N LEU A 102 -14.11 -5.91 -15.69
CA LEU A 102 -14.33 -7.02 -16.63
C LEU A 102 -13.59 -8.30 -16.20
N ARG A 103 -12.33 -8.20 -15.76
CA ARG A 103 -11.53 -9.34 -15.26
C ARG A 103 -12.15 -9.99 -14.03
N LEU A 104 -12.77 -9.17 -13.16
CA LEU A 104 -13.41 -9.63 -11.93
C LEU A 104 -14.87 -10.11 -12.14
N GLY A 105 -15.42 -9.92 -13.34
CA GLY A 105 -16.84 -10.20 -13.63
C GLY A 105 -17.80 -9.28 -12.90
N LEU A 106 -17.38 -8.03 -12.65
CA LEU A 106 -18.15 -6.97 -12.01
C LEU A 106 -18.58 -5.93 -13.05
N SER A 107 -19.62 -5.15 -12.74
CA SER A 107 -19.89 -3.94 -13.49
C SER A 107 -18.85 -2.85 -13.15
N PRO A 108 -18.53 -1.94 -14.10
CA PRO A 108 -17.61 -0.83 -13.82
C PRO A 108 -18.04 0.02 -12.63
N ALA A 109 -19.33 0.27 -12.46
CA ALA A 109 -19.87 1.06 -11.36
C ALA A 109 -19.66 0.39 -9.99
N GLU A 110 -19.88 -0.93 -9.90
CA GLU A 110 -19.62 -1.71 -8.66
C GLU A 110 -18.14 -1.68 -8.29
N TYR A 111 -17.26 -1.86 -9.27
CA TYR A 111 -15.82 -1.81 -9.04
C TYR A 111 -15.38 -0.41 -8.56
N GLU A 112 -15.83 0.65 -9.23
CA GLU A 112 -15.50 2.04 -8.87
C GLU A 112 -16.00 2.40 -7.47
N GLU A 113 -17.18 1.92 -7.08
CA GLU A 113 -17.74 2.15 -5.74
C GLU A 113 -16.86 1.48 -4.68
N MET A 114 -16.45 0.22 -4.88
CA MET A 114 -15.57 -0.50 -3.97
C MET A 114 -14.18 0.15 -3.90
N GLU A 115 -13.59 0.53 -5.04
CA GLU A 115 -12.28 1.18 -5.09
C GLU A 115 -12.30 2.54 -4.38
N ARG A 116 -13.33 3.34 -4.55
CA ARG A 116 -13.49 4.66 -3.91
C ARG A 116 -13.78 4.55 -2.41
N GLY A 117 -14.61 3.59 -2.03
CA GLY A 117 -15.04 3.40 -0.65
C GLY A 117 -14.04 2.62 0.20
N GLY A 118 -13.10 1.92 -0.41
CA GLY A 118 -12.17 1.02 0.29
C GLY A 118 -12.85 -0.19 0.95
N HIS A 119 -14.12 -0.43 0.64
CA HIS A 119 -14.90 -1.54 1.20
C HIS A 119 -15.10 -2.61 0.11
N TRP A 120 -14.24 -3.61 0.14
CA TRP A 120 -14.23 -4.67 -0.85
C TRP A 120 -15.22 -5.77 -0.48
N ARG A 121 -16.06 -6.16 -1.43
CA ARG A 121 -17.04 -7.26 -1.33
C ARG A 121 -16.78 -8.25 -2.47
N LEU A 122 -15.60 -8.86 -2.41
CA LEU A 122 -15.13 -9.80 -3.41
C LEU A 122 -15.28 -11.23 -2.89
N THR A 123 -15.55 -12.16 -3.78
CA THR A 123 -15.34 -13.57 -3.51
C THR A 123 -13.83 -13.85 -3.43
N GLU A 124 -13.44 -14.95 -2.78
CA GLU A 124 -12.04 -15.37 -2.69
C GLU A 124 -11.36 -15.39 -4.07
N ARG A 125 -12.02 -15.98 -5.06
CA ARG A 125 -11.51 -16.02 -6.43
C ARG A 125 -11.32 -14.65 -7.07
N GLN A 126 -12.22 -13.71 -6.83
CA GLN A 126 -12.08 -12.34 -7.34
C GLN A 126 -10.94 -11.58 -6.63
N ALA A 127 -10.77 -11.79 -5.34
CA ALA A 127 -9.66 -11.19 -4.59
C ALA A 127 -8.30 -11.71 -5.06
N GLU A 128 -8.18 -13.02 -5.33
CA GLU A 128 -6.97 -13.62 -5.94
C GLU A 128 -6.67 -13.00 -7.31
N LEU A 129 -7.69 -12.93 -8.20
CA LEU A 129 -7.53 -12.32 -9.52
C LEU A 129 -7.10 -10.85 -9.46
N LEU A 130 -7.66 -10.10 -8.52
CA LEU A 130 -7.28 -8.69 -8.31
C LEU A 130 -5.83 -8.60 -7.82
N ALA A 131 -5.46 -9.41 -6.82
CA ALA A 131 -4.11 -9.44 -6.27
C ALA A 131 -3.06 -9.83 -7.32
N GLU A 132 -3.35 -10.85 -8.13
CA GLU A 132 -2.48 -11.29 -9.23
C GLU A 132 -2.34 -10.19 -10.30
N ALA A 133 -3.46 -9.63 -10.77
CA ALA A 133 -3.47 -8.63 -11.83
C ALA A 133 -2.70 -7.35 -11.45
N LEU A 134 -2.79 -6.95 -10.19
CA LEU A 134 -2.15 -5.75 -9.67
C LEU A 134 -0.82 -6.02 -8.96
N ALA A 135 -0.42 -7.29 -8.78
CA ALA A 135 0.68 -7.74 -7.94
C ALA A 135 0.65 -7.01 -6.58
N LEU A 136 -0.48 -7.17 -5.90
CA LEU A 136 -0.69 -6.51 -4.61
C LEU A 136 0.29 -7.05 -3.57
N PRO A 137 0.95 -6.18 -2.78
CA PRO A 137 1.68 -6.64 -1.61
C PRO A 137 0.69 -7.24 -0.60
N LEU A 138 1.19 -8.10 0.31
CA LEU A 138 0.35 -8.78 1.29
C LEU A 138 -0.56 -7.81 2.06
N ARG A 139 -0.06 -6.64 2.44
CA ARG A 139 -0.86 -5.64 3.15
C ARG A 139 -2.12 -5.25 2.37
N ALA A 140 -1.97 -4.89 1.10
CA ALA A 140 -3.10 -4.52 0.25
C ALA A 140 -4.03 -5.72 -0.02
N TYR A 141 -3.48 -6.93 -0.13
CA TYR A 141 -4.26 -8.17 -0.23
C TYR A 141 -5.15 -8.40 1.00
N LEU A 142 -4.60 -8.20 2.21
CA LEU A 142 -5.35 -8.33 3.46
C LEU A 142 -6.52 -7.32 3.55
N ASP A 143 -6.31 -6.10 3.06
CA ASP A 143 -7.36 -5.07 3.04
C ASP A 143 -8.50 -5.45 2.07
N VAL A 144 -8.16 -6.02 0.91
CA VAL A 144 -9.14 -6.46 -0.10
C VAL A 144 -9.94 -7.69 0.33
N THR A 145 -9.28 -8.64 1.00
CA THR A 145 -9.91 -9.89 1.43
C THR A 145 -10.62 -9.78 2.77
N GLY A 146 -10.33 -8.75 3.56
CA GLY A 146 -10.81 -8.63 4.94
C GLY A 146 -10.10 -9.57 5.93
N LEU A 147 -9.08 -10.31 5.49
CA LEU A 147 -8.33 -11.26 6.34
C LEU A 147 -7.44 -10.58 7.39
N GLY A 148 -7.28 -9.26 7.30
CA GLY A 148 -6.43 -8.50 8.22
C GLY A 148 -6.82 -8.64 9.69
N ALA A 149 -8.12 -8.69 9.99
CA ALA A 149 -8.62 -8.86 11.36
C ALA A 149 -8.30 -10.26 11.92
N GLU A 150 -8.50 -11.31 11.12
CA GLU A 150 -8.20 -12.69 11.52
C GLU A 150 -6.69 -12.89 11.71
N LEU A 151 -5.86 -12.35 10.80
CA LEU A 151 -4.42 -12.37 10.96
C LEU A 151 -4.00 -11.64 12.23
N SER A 152 -4.54 -10.45 12.51
CA SER A 152 -4.24 -9.67 13.70
C SER A 152 -4.54 -10.44 14.99
N ASP A 153 -5.67 -11.16 15.06
CA ASP A 153 -6.01 -11.99 16.20
C ASP A 153 -5.03 -13.17 16.38
N LEU A 154 -4.69 -13.87 15.29
CA LEU A 154 -3.71 -14.96 15.33
C LEU A 154 -2.32 -14.48 15.78
N LEU A 155 -1.86 -13.34 15.26
CA LEU A 155 -0.58 -12.75 15.63
C LEU A 155 -0.57 -12.27 17.08
N SER A 156 -1.65 -11.63 17.54
CA SER A 156 -1.78 -11.18 18.93
C SER A 156 -1.70 -12.35 19.91
N ARG A 157 -2.39 -13.43 19.61
CA ARG A 157 -2.30 -14.67 20.41
C ARG A 157 -0.93 -15.32 20.36
N ALA A 158 -0.27 -15.28 19.21
CA ALA A 158 1.07 -15.86 19.04
C ALA A 158 2.13 -15.12 19.87
N VAL A 159 2.06 -13.79 19.96
CA VAL A 159 3.04 -13.01 20.74
C VAL A 159 2.78 -13.05 22.25
N THR A 160 1.51 -13.09 22.66
CA THR A 160 1.13 -13.13 24.08
C THR A 160 1.22 -14.53 24.72
N ASN A 161 1.20 -15.57 23.90
CA ASN A 161 1.26 -16.97 24.37
C ASN A 161 2.47 -17.69 23.74
N ARG A 162 2.31 -19.00 23.48
CA ARG A 162 3.26 -19.78 22.71
C ARG A 162 2.99 -19.59 21.21
N TRP A 163 3.94 -19.18 20.43
CA TRP A 163 3.78 -18.91 18.99
C TRP A 163 3.61 -20.17 18.12
N GLN A 164 4.17 -21.32 18.56
CA GLN A 164 4.21 -22.53 17.75
C GLN A 164 2.83 -23.05 17.28
N PRO A 165 1.76 -23.04 18.11
CA PRO A 165 0.43 -23.47 17.69
C PRO A 165 -0.19 -22.63 16.57
N TYR A 166 0.25 -21.38 16.42
CA TYR A 166 -0.30 -20.43 15.44
C TYR A 166 0.38 -20.49 14.07
N VAL A 167 1.51 -21.23 13.95
CA VAL A 167 2.20 -21.38 12.66
C VAL A 167 1.29 -21.97 11.59
N GLN A 168 0.62 -23.08 11.89
CA GLN A 168 -0.25 -23.76 10.92
C GLN A 168 -1.52 -22.95 10.55
N PRO A 169 -2.23 -22.30 11.50
CA PRO A 169 -3.32 -21.39 11.16
C PRO A 169 -2.90 -20.26 10.23
N VAL A 170 -1.77 -19.57 10.52
CA VAL A 170 -1.27 -18.49 9.67
C VAL A 170 -0.84 -18.99 8.28
N CYS A 171 -0.19 -20.17 8.21
CA CYS A 171 0.13 -20.78 6.91
C CYS A 171 -1.09 -21.05 6.06
N LYS A 172 -2.18 -21.53 6.66
CA LYS A 172 -3.44 -21.79 5.95
C LYS A 172 -4.14 -20.52 5.50
N LEU A 173 -4.10 -19.48 6.35
CA LEU A 173 -4.75 -18.20 6.06
C LEU A 173 -4.12 -17.48 4.87
N LEU A 174 -2.78 -17.58 4.74
CA LEU A 174 -2.01 -16.78 3.77
C LEU A 174 -1.33 -17.61 2.68
N ASP A 175 -1.52 -18.92 2.67
CA ASP A 175 -0.81 -19.87 1.79
C ASP A 175 0.71 -19.67 1.77
N LEU A 176 1.32 -19.51 2.96
CA LEU A 176 2.75 -19.23 3.11
C LEU A 176 3.55 -20.47 3.57
N PRO A 177 4.83 -20.58 3.18
CA PRO A 177 5.71 -21.65 3.61
C PRO A 177 5.91 -21.67 5.13
N ARG A 178 5.76 -22.86 5.76
CA ARG A 178 5.85 -23.05 7.20
C ARG A 178 7.14 -22.50 7.82
N ALA A 179 8.28 -22.71 7.16
CA ALA A 179 9.57 -22.25 7.67
C ALA A 179 9.62 -20.73 7.82
N ARG A 180 9.07 -19.99 6.84
CA ARG A 180 9.03 -18.54 6.84
C ARG A 180 8.12 -18.00 7.94
N VAL A 181 6.89 -18.51 8.02
CA VAL A 181 5.93 -18.13 9.07
C VAL A 181 6.47 -18.43 10.47
N SER A 182 7.10 -19.61 10.65
CA SER A 182 7.72 -20.00 11.92
C SER A 182 8.81 -19.02 12.37
N GLY A 183 9.70 -18.62 11.45
CA GLY A 183 10.74 -17.63 11.73
C GLY A 183 10.17 -16.28 12.14
N ILE A 184 9.21 -15.77 11.40
CA ILE A 184 8.57 -14.46 11.69
C ILE A 184 7.86 -14.49 13.04
N LEU A 185 7.03 -15.51 13.31
CA LEU A 185 6.31 -15.62 14.59
C LEU A 185 7.25 -15.74 15.78
N HIS A 186 8.36 -16.47 15.64
CA HIS A 186 9.37 -16.56 16.67
C HIS A 186 10.00 -15.19 16.98
N HIS A 187 10.38 -14.43 15.96
CA HIS A 187 10.95 -13.09 16.13
C HIS A 187 9.97 -12.12 16.78
N LEU A 188 8.72 -12.05 16.28
CA LEU A 188 7.69 -11.19 16.86
C LEU A 188 7.40 -11.53 18.31
N HIS A 189 7.36 -12.83 18.64
CA HIS A 189 7.17 -13.30 20.02
C HIS A 189 8.35 -12.88 20.91
N SER A 190 9.60 -13.08 20.48
CA SER A 190 10.78 -12.68 21.25
C SER A 190 10.81 -11.18 21.51
N GLU A 191 10.58 -10.35 20.49
CA GLU A 191 10.53 -8.89 20.63
C GLU A 191 9.45 -8.45 21.62
N TYR A 192 8.27 -9.08 21.55
CA TYR A 192 7.19 -8.77 22.48
C TYR A 192 7.56 -9.17 23.93
N GLN A 193 8.16 -10.35 24.13
CA GLN A 193 8.59 -10.81 25.45
C GLN A 193 9.69 -9.94 26.03
N ASP A 194 10.62 -9.46 25.22
CA ASP A 194 11.67 -8.54 25.64
C ASP A 194 11.10 -7.19 26.12
N MET A 195 10.05 -6.67 25.45
CA MET A 195 9.36 -5.44 25.87
C MET A 195 8.56 -5.61 27.17
N VAL A 196 7.88 -6.75 27.34
CA VAL A 196 7.06 -7.00 28.53
C VAL A 196 7.91 -7.48 29.69
N GLY A 197 9.01 -8.19 29.44
CA GLY A 197 9.94 -8.72 30.46
C GLY A 197 10.83 -7.66 31.13
N THR A 198 10.93 -6.44 30.59
CA THR A 198 11.69 -5.32 31.18
C THR A 198 10.93 -4.55 32.25
N VAL A 199 9.71 -4.97 32.64
CA VAL A 199 8.97 -4.35 33.75
C VAL A 199 9.58 -4.75 35.09
N ASP A 200 10.32 -3.82 35.62
CA ASP A 200 10.99 -3.63 36.89
C ASP A 200 10.52 -4.50 38.07
N TRP A 201 11.49 -5.15 38.73
CA TRP A 201 11.36 -5.87 40.01
C TRP A 201 11.20 -4.95 41.23
N GLY A 202 10.58 -3.78 41.04
CA GLY A 202 10.23 -2.83 42.10
C GLY A 202 8.83 -3.11 42.68
N GLY A 203 8.76 -4.02 43.65
CA GLY A 203 7.69 -4.28 44.60
C GLY A 203 6.31 -3.64 44.38
N GLY A 204 5.47 -4.16 43.53
CA GLY A 204 4.07 -3.78 43.40
C GLY A 204 3.36 -4.61 42.36
N THR A 205 2.28 -5.26 42.75
CA THR A 205 1.26 -6.00 41.98
C THR A 205 1.57 -6.27 40.53
N ILE A 206 1.79 -7.54 40.17
CA ILE A 206 1.97 -8.01 38.79
C ILE A 206 0.69 -7.69 38.01
N SER A 207 0.67 -6.57 37.33
CA SER A 207 -0.34 -6.26 36.31
C SER A 207 0.04 -7.05 35.05
N MET A 208 -0.72 -8.11 34.73
CA MET A 208 -0.54 -8.91 33.51
C MET A 208 -1.03 -8.17 32.23
N GLU A 209 -1.36 -6.89 32.36
CA GLU A 209 -1.74 -6.08 31.21
C GLU A 209 -0.49 -5.54 30.53
N PRO A 210 -0.38 -5.67 29.19
CA PRO A 210 0.72 -5.10 28.46
C PRO A 210 0.75 -3.58 28.66
N GLY A 211 1.89 -3.02 29.04
CA GLY A 211 2.10 -1.60 29.13
C GLY A 211 1.75 -0.87 27.83
N GLU A 212 1.85 0.44 27.80
CA GLU A 212 1.55 1.24 26.61
C GLU A 212 2.36 0.80 25.40
N GLU A 213 3.63 0.46 25.59
CA GLU A 213 4.53 -0.06 24.53
C GLU A 213 4.07 -1.41 23.99
N GLY A 214 3.64 -2.34 24.84
CA GLY A 214 3.12 -3.64 24.41
C GLY A 214 1.82 -3.53 23.61
N ARG A 215 0.93 -2.59 23.97
CA ARG A 215 -0.30 -2.29 23.21
C ARG A 215 0.03 -1.65 21.85
N ALA A 216 0.98 -0.72 21.80
CA ALA A 216 1.44 -0.10 20.57
C ALA A 216 2.09 -1.13 19.63
N PHE A 217 2.86 -2.08 20.17
CA PHE A 217 3.41 -3.18 19.41
C PHE A 217 2.32 -4.09 18.82
N GLN A 218 1.33 -4.48 19.64
CA GLN A 218 0.21 -5.31 19.18
C GLN A 218 -0.59 -4.63 18.06
N ALA A 219 -0.82 -3.32 18.15
CA ALA A 219 -1.52 -2.57 17.10
C ALA A 219 -0.78 -2.57 15.73
N ARG A 220 0.53 -2.83 15.73
CA ARG A 220 1.38 -2.85 14.53
C ARG A 220 1.77 -4.25 14.06
N LEU A 221 1.27 -5.32 14.68
CA LEU A 221 1.68 -6.69 14.40
C LEU A 221 1.53 -7.08 12.93
N VAL A 222 0.43 -6.71 12.30
CA VAL A 222 0.20 -7.01 10.87
C VAL A 222 1.24 -6.31 10.00
N ASP A 223 1.54 -5.04 10.27
CA ASP A 223 2.54 -4.28 9.52
C ASP A 223 3.96 -4.86 9.72
N LEU A 224 4.29 -5.22 10.96
CA LEU A 224 5.56 -5.87 11.29
C LEU A 224 5.70 -7.25 10.64
N PHE A 225 4.62 -8.02 10.57
CA PHE A 225 4.60 -9.31 9.89
C PHE A 225 4.80 -9.15 8.39
N CYS A 226 4.07 -8.22 7.75
CA CYS A 226 4.22 -7.93 6.32
C CYS A 226 5.64 -7.46 5.98
N ALA A 227 6.21 -6.53 6.75
CA ALA A 227 7.57 -6.03 6.52
C ALA A 227 8.62 -7.16 6.55
N ARG A 228 8.49 -8.15 7.46
CA ARG A 228 9.40 -9.30 7.53
C ARG A 228 9.17 -10.35 6.45
N LEU A 229 8.06 -10.28 5.73
CA LEU A 229 7.84 -11.12 4.55
C LEU A 229 8.50 -10.55 3.31
N ASP A 230 8.70 -9.24 3.27
CA ASP A 230 9.33 -8.56 2.12
C ASP A 230 10.87 -8.60 2.21
N ASP A 231 11.43 -8.90 3.42
CA ASP A 231 12.86 -9.14 3.66
C ASP A 231 13.28 -10.59 3.29
#